data_9deebbdb79262afcf5016cdead5325c5
#
_entry.id   9deebbdb79262afcf5016cdead5325c5
#
_cell.length_a   1.000
_cell.length_b   1.000
_cell.length_c   1.000
_cell.angle_alpha   90.00
_cell.angle_beta   90.00
_cell.angle_gamma   90.00
#
_symmetry.space_group_name_H-M   'P 1'
#
loop_
_entity.id
_entity.type
_entity.pdbx_description
1 polymer ?
#
loop_
_entity_poly.entity_id
_entity_poly.type
_entity_poly.pdbx_seq_one_letter_code
_entity_poly.pdbx_strand_id
1 'polypeptide(L)' 'MDDAKYNALLEQMDKALNDAIAPFEKAFEVAEDKDIKLACAEYLKSIYFRFREKGADYQANHEKYNKYVEENK' A
#
# COMPACT_ATOMS: atom_id res chain seq x y z
N MET A 1 19.67 20.02 -11.81
CA MET A 1 18.52 19.13 -11.67
C MET A 1 17.25 19.96 -11.52
N ASP A 2 16.21 19.59 -12.21
CA ASP A 2 14.95 20.34 -12.17
C ASP A 2 14.07 19.76 -11.06
N ASP A 3 14.03 20.44 -9.91
CA ASP A 3 13.27 19.99 -8.75
C ASP A 3 11.77 19.92 -9.03
N ALA A 4 11.25 20.81 -9.88
CA ALA A 4 9.84 20.80 -10.26
C ALA A 4 9.49 19.53 -11.02
N LYS A 5 10.36 19.11 -11.92
CA LYS A 5 10.18 17.89 -12.71
C LYS A 5 10.23 16.66 -11.82
N TYR A 6 11.17 16.63 -10.90
CA TYR A 6 11.28 15.54 -9.94
C TYR A 6 10.06 15.45 -9.05
N ASN A 7 9.58 16.59 -8.54
CA ASN A 7 8.40 16.62 -7.70
C ASN A 7 7.15 16.18 -8.46
N ALA A 8 7.03 16.54 -9.74
CA ALA A 8 5.90 16.10 -10.56
C ALA A 8 5.88 14.58 -10.73
N LEU A 9 7.06 13.98 -10.91
CA LEU A 9 7.17 12.52 -11.02
C LEU A 9 6.77 11.84 -9.70
N LEU A 10 7.19 12.40 -8.58
CA LEU A 10 6.81 11.86 -7.26
C LEU A 10 5.30 11.95 -7.05
N GLU A 11 4.68 13.06 -7.45
CA GLU A 11 3.23 13.22 -7.33
C GLU A 11 2.48 12.20 -8.19
N GLN A 12 2.96 11.95 -9.41
CA GLN A 12 2.36 10.96 -10.29
C GLN A 12 2.49 9.55 -9.71
N MET A 13 3.64 9.24 -9.12
CA MET A 13 3.86 7.96 -8.49
C MET A 13 2.95 7.78 -7.28
N ASP A 14 2.83 8.81 -6.44
CA ASP A 14 1.96 8.76 -5.27
C ASP A 14 0.50 8.59 -5.67
N LYS A 15 0.06 9.28 -6.73
CA LYS A 15 -1.30 9.11 -7.22
C LYS A 15 -1.54 7.68 -7.70
N ALA A 16 -0.60 7.12 -8.45
CA ALA A 16 -0.72 5.74 -8.94
C ALA A 16 -0.77 4.75 -7.78
N LEU A 17 0.07 4.94 -6.76
CA LEU A 17 0.05 4.08 -5.58
C LEU A 17 -1.25 4.20 -4.80
N ASN A 18 -1.73 5.43 -4.62
CA ASN A 18 -2.99 5.66 -3.92
C ASN A 18 -4.16 5.03 -4.67
N ASP A 19 -4.19 5.16 -6.00
CA ASP A 19 -5.24 4.57 -6.84
C ASP A 19 -5.21 3.05 -6.81
N ALA A 20 -4.05 2.45 -6.51
CA ALA A 20 -3.91 1.00 -6.42
C ALA A 20 -4.44 0.42 -5.11
N ILE A 21 -4.64 1.26 -4.08
CA ILE A 21 -5.08 0.77 -2.77
C ILE A 21 -6.41 0.02 -2.88
N ALA A 22 -7.43 0.63 -3.49
CA ALA A 22 -8.75 0.02 -3.56
C ALA A 22 -8.75 -1.32 -4.32
N PRO A 23 -8.12 -1.44 -5.51
CA PRO A 23 -8.03 -2.73 -6.19
C PRO A 23 -7.29 -3.79 -5.37
N PHE A 24 -6.19 -3.43 -4.72
CA PHE A 24 -5.46 -4.38 -3.90
C PHE A 24 -6.22 -4.80 -2.66
N GLU A 25 -6.95 -3.89 -2.03
CA GLU A 25 -7.80 -4.24 -0.89
C GLU A 25 -8.92 -5.18 -1.31
N LYS A 26 -9.52 -4.94 -2.47
CA LYS A 26 -10.54 -5.85 -3.02
C LYS A 26 -9.93 -7.23 -3.29
N ALA A 27 -8.76 -7.27 -3.93
CA ALA A 27 -8.09 -8.52 -4.20
C ALA A 27 -7.75 -9.27 -2.91
N PHE A 28 -7.30 -8.54 -1.88
CA PHE A 28 -7.02 -9.13 -0.58
C PHE A 28 -8.27 -9.77 0.03
N GLU A 29 -9.41 -9.07 -0.05
CA GLU A 29 -10.65 -9.56 0.55
C GLU A 29 -11.20 -10.81 -0.15
N VAL A 30 -11.09 -10.88 -1.50
CA VAL A 30 -11.71 -11.97 -2.26
C VAL A 30 -10.75 -13.10 -2.59
N ALA A 31 -9.46 -12.95 -2.35
CA ALA A 31 -8.47 -13.96 -2.68
C ALA A 31 -8.71 -15.23 -1.84
N GLU A 32 -8.85 -16.36 -2.54
CA GLU A 32 -8.95 -17.67 -1.89
C GLU A 32 -7.57 -18.30 -1.71
N ASP A 33 -6.63 -17.94 -2.58
CA ASP A 33 -5.26 -18.43 -2.51
C ASP A 33 -4.50 -17.64 -1.46
N LYS A 34 -3.92 -18.35 -0.50
CA LYS A 34 -3.20 -17.75 0.62
C LYS A 34 -1.97 -16.97 0.17
N ASP A 35 -1.26 -17.47 -0.85
CA ASP A 35 -0.07 -16.80 -1.37
C ASP A 35 -0.42 -15.49 -2.06
N ILE A 36 -1.52 -15.49 -2.81
CA ILE A 36 -2.01 -14.27 -3.46
C ILE A 36 -2.45 -13.27 -2.41
N LYS A 37 -3.16 -13.71 -1.40
CA LYS A 37 -3.61 -12.85 -0.32
C LYS A 37 -2.43 -12.23 0.42
N LEU A 38 -1.41 -13.02 0.69
CA LEU A 38 -0.18 -12.54 1.34
C LEU A 38 0.54 -11.51 0.48
N ALA A 39 0.64 -11.76 -0.83
CA ALA A 39 1.25 -10.81 -1.76
C ALA A 39 0.50 -9.48 -1.77
N CYS A 40 -0.83 -9.51 -1.79
CA CYS A 40 -1.64 -8.30 -1.72
C CYS A 40 -1.39 -7.54 -0.42
N ALA A 41 -1.30 -8.25 0.70
CA ALA A 41 -1.02 -7.65 2.00
C ALA A 41 0.35 -6.97 2.01
N GLU A 42 1.35 -7.58 1.40
CA GLU A 42 2.69 -7.00 1.32
C GLU A 42 2.70 -5.70 0.50
N TYR A 43 1.98 -5.67 -0.62
CA TYR A 43 1.84 -4.45 -1.41
C TYR A 43 1.12 -3.35 -0.64
N LEU A 44 0.00 -3.71 -0.01
CA LEU A 44 -0.78 -2.74 0.79
C LEU A 44 0.03 -2.19 1.96
N LYS A 45 0.75 -3.06 2.65
CA LYS A 45 1.65 -2.66 3.72
C LYS A 45 2.65 -1.61 3.24
N SER A 46 3.26 -1.84 2.09
CA SER A 46 4.25 -0.92 1.52
C SER A 46 3.63 0.41 1.12
N ILE A 47 2.46 0.38 0.50
CA ILE A 47 1.76 1.60 0.08
C ILE A 47 1.38 2.44 1.30
N TYR A 48 0.78 1.82 2.30
CA TYR A 48 0.39 2.53 3.52
C TYR A 48 1.59 3.04 4.29
N PHE A 49 2.70 2.31 4.28
CA PHE A 49 3.93 2.78 4.91
C PHE A 49 4.42 4.07 4.28
N ARG A 50 4.38 4.15 2.95
CA ARG A 50 4.77 5.35 2.22
C ARG A 50 3.91 6.55 2.61
N PHE A 51 2.62 6.32 2.86
CA PHE A 51 1.68 7.38 3.17
C PHE A 51 1.37 7.54 4.66
N ARG A 52 2.11 6.89 5.53
CA ARG A 52 1.80 6.83 6.96
C ARG A 52 1.71 8.21 7.63
N GLU A 53 2.43 9.18 7.10
CA GLU A 53 2.42 10.54 7.67
C GLU A 53 1.23 11.38 7.20
N LYS A 54 0.47 10.89 6.24
CA LYS A 54 -0.68 11.62 5.71
C LYS A 54 -1.91 11.53 6.60
N GLY A 55 -1.94 10.60 7.54
CA GLY A 55 -3.05 10.49 8.47
C GLY A 55 -2.97 9.22 9.31
N ALA A 56 -3.71 9.24 10.43
CA ALA A 56 -3.76 8.12 11.35
C ALA A 56 -4.33 6.87 10.70
N ASP A 57 -5.24 7.03 9.75
CA ASP A 57 -5.85 5.90 9.04
C ASP A 57 -4.82 5.14 8.22
N TYR A 58 -3.89 5.86 7.58
CA TYR A 58 -2.83 5.23 6.80
C TYR A 58 -1.88 4.44 7.70
N GLN A 59 -1.55 4.99 8.85
CA GLN A 59 -0.70 4.30 9.81
C GLN A 59 -1.38 3.05 10.37
N ALA A 60 -2.66 3.15 10.72
CA ALA A 60 -3.42 2.02 11.23
C ALA A 60 -3.53 0.90 10.21
N ASN A 61 -3.76 1.25 8.94
CA ASN A 61 -3.82 0.25 7.88
C ASN A 61 -2.46 -0.38 7.61
N HIS A 62 -1.39 0.40 7.69
CA HIS A 62 -0.04 -0.16 7.59
C HIS A 62 0.18 -1.24 8.66
N GLU A 63 -0.17 -0.94 9.91
CA GLU A 63 -0.02 -1.88 11.01
C GLU A 63 -0.87 -3.12 10.82
N LYS A 64 -2.10 -2.95 10.32
CA LYS A 64 -3.01 -4.06 10.03
C LYS A 64 -2.41 -5.05 9.05
N TYR A 65 -1.90 -4.56 7.92
CA TYR A 65 -1.35 -5.43 6.90
C TYR A 65 0.03 -5.97 7.29
N ASN A 66 0.81 -5.19 8.03
CA ASN A 66 2.08 -5.67 8.57
C ASN A 66 1.86 -6.85 9.50
N LYS A 67 0.88 -6.77 10.37
CA LYS A 67 0.54 -7.84 11.29
C LYS A 67 0.09 -9.09 10.53
N TYR A 68 -0.74 -8.91 9.50
CA TYR A 68 -1.17 -10.04 8.67
C TYR A 68 0.02 -10.73 8.02
N VAL A 69 0.95 -9.95 7.45
CA VAL A 69 2.13 -10.51 6.80
C VAL A 69 2.98 -11.31 7.79
N GLU A 70 3.20 -10.78 8.98
CA GLU A 70 4.01 -11.46 9.99
C GLU A 70 3.36 -12.74 10.50
N GLU A 71 2.05 -12.75 10.63
CA GLU A 71 1.32 -13.93 11.11
C GLU A 71 1.18 -15.02 10.06
N ASN A 72 1.36 -14.68 8.78
CA ASN A 72 1.11 -15.61 7.67
C ASN A 72 2.34 -15.90 6.81
N LYS A 73 3.51 -15.50 7.24
CA LYS A 73 4.75 -15.83 6.54
C LYS A 73 5.06 -17.32 6.61
#